data_13a5aa89859f8f028176424f8c2c82bd
#
_entry.id   13a5aa89859f8f028176424f8c2c82bd
#
_cell.length_a   1.000
_cell.length_b   1.000
_cell.length_c   1.000
_cell.angle_alpha   90.00
_cell.angle_beta   90.00
_cell.angle_gamma   90.00
#
_symmetry.space_group_name_H-M   'P 1'
#
loop_
_entity.id
_entity.type
_entity.pdbx_description
1 polymer ?
#
loop_
_entity_poly.entity_id
_entity_poly.type
_entity_poly.pdbx_seq_one_letter_code
_entity_poly.pdbx_strand_id
1 'polypeptide(L)'
;MGVKYFFIDVAGNCVVYLLKCFYGIYEGVFFMAFDGITIAAMVQELHRNLDGGRFNKIAQPEADELLITGKGANGQCRLLLSASASLPLIYFTSKNKPSPMTAPNFCMLLRKHIGSARISDIRQPGLERVVEFELEHLNELGDPCKKVLIMELMGKHSNIIFCDDN
;
A
#
# COMPACT_ATOMS: atom_id res chain seq x y z
N MET A 1 -0.69 6.83 29.83
CA MET A 1 -1.87 7.12 28.98
C MET A 1 -1.52 6.58 27.61
N GLY A 2 -2.17 5.52 27.14
CA GLY A 2 -1.81 4.85 25.88
C GLY A 2 -2.52 5.48 24.69
N VAL A 3 -1.80 5.77 23.62
CA VAL A 3 -2.38 6.21 22.34
C VAL A 3 -3.01 5.00 21.68
N LYS A 4 -4.30 5.10 21.35
CA LYS A 4 -5.02 4.06 20.64
C LYS A 4 -4.93 4.37 19.14
N TYR A 5 -4.27 3.51 18.39
CA TYR A 5 -4.32 3.55 16.93
C TYR A 5 -5.52 2.72 16.46
N PHE A 6 -6.37 3.34 15.64
CA PHE A 6 -7.51 2.67 15.04
C PHE A 6 -7.13 2.24 13.63
N PHE A 7 -7.02 0.95 13.41
CA PHE A 7 -6.96 0.36 12.07
C PHE A 7 -8.31 -0.30 11.80
N ILE A 8 -8.82 -0.11 10.61
CA ILE A 8 -10.05 -0.77 10.16
C ILE A 8 -9.62 -2.04 9.43
N ASP A 9 -10.00 -3.21 9.95
CA ASP A 9 -9.74 -4.49 9.30
C ASP A 9 -10.60 -4.67 8.02
N VAL A 10 -10.32 -5.75 7.27
CA VAL A 10 -11.00 -6.08 6.00
C VAL A 10 -12.52 -6.31 6.20
N ALA A 11 -12.97 -6.58 7.42
CA ALA A 11 -14.37 -6.78 7.78
C ALA A 11 -15.05 -5.49 8.26
N GLY A 12 -14.32 -4.35 8.28
CA GLY A 12 -14.85 -3.07 8.77
C GLY A 12 -14.80 -2.91 10.28
N ASN A 13 -14.15 -3.85 11.00
CA ASN A 13 -13.96 -3.77 12.44
C ASN A 13 -12.76 -2.90 12.78
N CYS A 14 -12.93 -2.05 13.78
CA CYS A 14 -11.85 -1.22 14.29
C CYS A 14 -10.93 -2.06 15.18
N VAL A 15 -9.76 -2.45 14.67
CA VAL A 15 -8.75 -3.15 15.47
C VAL A 15 -7.88 -2.12 16.18
N VAL A 16 -7.98 -2.12 17.51
CA VAL A 16 -7.19 -1.22 18.35
C VAL A 16 -5.90 -1.92 18.75
N TYR A 17 -4.79 -1.52 18.14
CA TYR A 17 -3.47 -1.92 18.65
C TYR A 17 -3.00 -0.92 19.71
N LEU A 18 -2.84 -1.40 20.94
CA LEU A 18 -2.22 -0.66 22.02
C LEU A 18 -0.70 -0.68 21.85
N LEU A 19 -0.16 0.22 21.05
CA LEU A 19 1.25 0.56 21.13
C LEU A 19 1.42 1.58 22.25
N LYS A 20 1.98 1.15 23.38
CA LYS A 20 2.45 2.05 24.43
C LYS A 20 3.69 2.77 23.91
N CYS A 21 3.51 3.85 23.18
CA CYS A 21 4.59 4.80 22.96
C CYS A 21 4.40 6.01 23.88
N PHE A 22 5.41 6.28 24.68
CA PHE A 22 5.56 7.51 25.44
C PHE A 22 5.71 8.69 24.48
N TYR A 23 4.68 9.50 24.35
CA TYR A 23 4.80 10.82 23.75
C TYR A 23 3.99 11.84 24.55
N GLY A 24 4.63 12.97 24.82
CA GLY A 24 4.03 14.10 25.52
C GLY A 24 2.85 14.68 24.75
N ILE A 25 1.82 15.02 25.49
CA ILE A 25 0.60 15.63 24.98
C ILE A 25 0.91 17.09 24.64
N TYR A 26 0.89 17.43 23.35
CA TYR A 26 0.65 18.80 22.91
C TYR A 26 -0.73 18.87 22.30
N GLU A 27 -1.52 19.83 22.79
CA GLU A 27 -2.90 20.05 22.35
C GLU A 27 -2.95 20.37 20.84
N GLY A 28 -3.75 19.61 20.12
CA GLY A 28 -4.45 20.07 18.93
C GLY A 28 -3.93 19.63 17.55
N VAL A 29 -2.84 18.88 17.39
CA VAL A 29 -2.46 18.36 16.08
C VAL A 29 -2.04 16.90 16.18
N PHE A 30 -2.90 15.99 15.76
CA PHE A 30 -2.53 14.58 15.56
C PHE A 30 -1.66 14.47 14.31
N PHE A 31 -0.34 14.57 14.46
CA PHE A 31 0.56 14.05 13.46
C PHE A 31 0.60 12.52 13.63
N MET A 32 -0.09 11.80 12.78
CA MET A 32 0.25 10.40 12.57
C MET A 32 1.59 10.38 11.81
N ALA A 33 2.67 10.36 12.57
CA ALA A 33 3.97 10.08 12.00
C ALA A 33 3.99 8.59 11.64
N PHE A 34 3.91 8.26 10.36
CA PHE A 34 4.30 6.95 9.87
C PHE A 34 5.81 6.81 10.06
N ASP A 35 6.22 6.37 11.24
CA ASP A 35 7.60 6.02 11.50
C ASP A 35 7.91 4.59 11.01
N GLY A 36 9.18 4.22 11.03
CA GLY A 36 9.60 2.90 10.56
C GLY A 36 8.96 1.74 11.34
N ILE A 37 8.64 1.93 12.62
CA ILE A 37 7.99 0.89 13.44
C ILE A 37 6.53 0.70 13.02
N THR A 38 5.82 1.79 12.75
CA THR A 38 4.44 1.75 12.25
C THR A 38 4.40 1.06 10.88
N ILE A 39 5.36 1.36 9.99
CA ILE A 39 5.49 0.71 8.68
C ILE A 39 5.76 -0.79 8.86
N ALA A 40 6.64 -1.19 9.80
CA ALA A 40 6.90 -2.61 10.05
C ALA A 40 5.64 -3.38 10.46
N ALA A 41 4.81 -2.79 11.34
CA ALA A 41 3.54 -3.39 11.71
C ALA A 41 2.56 -3.50 10.52
N MET A 42 2.54 -2.47 9.67
CA MET A 42 1.72 -2.45 8.45
C MET A 42 2.19 -3.51 7.44
N VAL A 43 3.49 -3.68 7.24
CA VAL A 43 4.04 -4.71 6.35
C VAL A 43 3.65 -6.11 6.82
N GLN A 44 3.63 -6.35 8.13
CA GLN A 44 3.11 -7.62 8.66
C GLN A 44 1.61 -7.84 8.34
N GLU A 45 0.81 -6.79 8.39
CA GLU A 45 -0.61 -6.88 8.02
C GLU A 45 -0.77 -7.13 6.51
N LEU A 46 0.03 -6.46 5.68
CA LEU A 46 0.07 -6.68 4.24
C LEU A 46 0.43 -8.14 3.91
N HIS A 47 1.45 -8.70 4.56
CA HIS A 47 1.82 -10.12 4.40
C HIS A 47 0.65 -11.05 4.74
N ARG A 48 -0.01 -10.87 5.88
CA ARG A 48 -1.14 -11.74 6.30
C ARG A 48 -2.27 -11.77 5.29
N ASN A 49 -2.49 -10.67 4.58
CA ASN A 49 -3.63 -10.52 3.68
C ASN A 49 -3.28 -10.75 2.21
N LEU A 50 -2.05 -10.46 1.79
CA LEU A 50 -1.66 -10.40 0.38
C LEU A 50 -0.59 -11.42 -0.02
N ASP A 51 0.09 -12.08 0.92
CA ASP A 51 1.18 -13.00 0.60
C ASP A 51 0.73 -14.09 -0.38
N GLY A 52 1.54 -14.31 -1.43
CA GLY A 52 1.23 -15.22 -2.52
C GLY A 52 0.01 -14.85 -3.37
N GLY A 53 -0.61 -13.72 -3.08
CA GLY A 53 -1.79 -13.19 -3.77
C GLY A 53 -1.48 -12.61 -5.15
N ARG A 54 -2.50 -12.02 -5.77
CA ARG A 54 -2.39 -11.39 -7.10
C ARG A 54 -3.09 -10.04 -7.12
N PHE A 55 -2.51 -9.10 -7.85
CA PHE A 55 -3.18 -7.86 -8.22
C PHE A 55 -4.14 -8.13 -9.38
N ASN A 56 -5.41 -7.79 -9.22
CA ASN A 56 -6.43 -8.04 -10.26
C ASN A 56 -6.82 -6.76 -10.99
N LYS A 57 -7.06 -5.68 -10.27
CA LYS A 57 -7.51 -4.41 -10.83
C LYS A 57 -6.73 -3.25 -10.22
N ILE A 58 -6.25 -2.37 -11.07
CA ILE A 58 -5.54 -1.15 -10.66
C ILE A 58 -6.36 0.04 -11.14
N ALA A 59 -6.62 0.97 -10.23
CA ALA A 59 -7.31 2.20 -10.49
C ALA A 59 -6.52 3.36 -9.86
N GLN A 60 -6.63 4.54 -10.42
CA GLN A 60 -6.03 5.76 -9.92
C GLN A 60 -7.13 6.80 -9.73
N PRO A 61 -7.78 6.83 -8.55
CA PRO A 61 -8.87 7.76 -8.28
C PRO A 61 -8.43 9.22 -8.31
N GLU A 62 -7.26 9.51 -7.70
CA GLU A 62 -6.65 10.83 -7.63
C GLU A 62 -5.22 10.79 -8.20
N ALA A 63 -4.61 11.94 -8.46
CA ALA A 63 -3.29 12.03 -9.04
C ALA A 63 -2.20 11.34 -8.19
N ASP A 64 -2.36 11.36 -6.88
CA ASP A 64 -1.44 10.84 -5.86
C ASP A 64 -1.96 9.56 -5.16
N GLU A 65 -3.00 8.92 -5.70
CA GLU A 65 -3.60 7.73 -5.09
C GLU A 65 -3.71 6.57 -6.08
N LEU A 66 -3.38 5.37 -5.63
CA LEU A 66 -3.68 4.12 -6.33
C LEU A 66 -4.61 3.25 -5.49
N LEU A 67 -5.64 2.71 -6.11
CA LEU A 67 -6.53 1.71 -5.54
C LEU A 67 -6.32 0.38 -6.25
N ILE A 68 -5.70 -0.57 -5.56
CA ILE A 68 -5.37 -1.89 -6.09
C ILE A 68 -6.34 -2.90 -5.49
N THR A 69 -7.09 -3.57 -6.35
CA THR A 69 -7.89 -4.72 -5.94
C THR A 69 -7.10 -5.97 -6.19
N GLY A 70 -6.92 -6.78 -5.16
CA GLY A 70 -6.17 -8.03 -5.22
C GLY A 70 -6.94 -9.19 -4.61
N LYS A 71 -6.39 -10.38 -4.76
CA LYS A 71 -6.86 -11.59 -4.10
C LYS A 71 -5.68 -12.17 -3.34
N GLY A 72 -5.80 -12.22 -2.03
CA GLY A 72 -4.83 -12.82 -1.13
C GLY A 72 -5.39 -14.04 -0.40
N ALA A 73 -4.73 -14.44 0.69
CA ALA A 73 -5.09 -15.61 1.48
C ALA A 73 -6.53 -15.56 2.02
N ASN A 74 -6.99 -14.39 2.43
CA ASN A 74 -8.30 -14.17 3.04
C ASN A 74 -9.40 -13.77 2.02
N GLY A 75 -9.15 -13.91 0.72
CA GLY A 75 -10.09 -13.56 -0.33
C GLY A 75 -9.76 -12.26 -1.04
N GLN A 76 -10.78 -11.60 -1.57
CA GLN A 76 -10.61 -10.33 -2.29
C GLN A 76 -10.44 -9.17 -1.30
N CYS A 77 -9.43 -8.36 -1.53
CA CYS A 77 -9.17 -7.15 -0.76
C CYS A 77 -8.90 -5.96 -1.68
N ARG A 78 -9.03 -4.77 -1.12
CA ARG A 78 -8.66 -3.51 -1.79
C ARG A 78 -7.63 -2.79 -0.95
N LEU A 79 -6.52 -2.47 -1.57
CA LEU A 79 -5.41 -1.73 -0.99
C LEU A 79 -5.38 -0.34 -1.58
N LEU A 80 -5.42 0.68 -0.73
CA LEU A 80 -5.23 2.06 -1.13
C LEU A 80 -3.80 2.47 -0.77
N LEU A 81 -3.08 3.00 -1.76
CA LEU A 81 -1.79 3.65 -1.62
C LEU A 81 -2.01 5.15 -1.87
N SER A 82 -1.69 6.00 -0.92
CA SER A 82 -1.79 7.46 -1.05
C SER A 82 -0.44 8.11 -0.82
N ALA A 83 0.09 8.76 -1.84
CA ALA A 83 1.30 9.57 -1.78
C ALA A 83 0.98 11.05 -1.47
N SER A 84 -0.17 11.32 -0.85
CA SER A 84 -0.57 12.67 -0.48
C SER A 84 0.49 13.36 0.39
N ALA A 85 0.82 14.59 0.04
CA ALA A 85 1.82 15.38 0.75
C ALA A 85 1.46 15.65 2.22
N SER A 86 0.16 15.73 2.51
CA SER A 86 -0.35 16.00 3.86
C SER A 86 -0.54 14.74 4.68
N LEU A 87 -0.98 13.64 4.04
CA LEU A 87 -1.31 12.40 4.73
C LEU A 87 -1.00 11.19 3.83
N PRO A 88 0.27 10.79 3.69
CA PRO A 88 0.61 9.57 2.97
C PRO A 88 0.15 8.36 3.75
N LEU A 89 -0.50 7.40 3.07
CA LEU A 89 -1.13 6.24 3.71
C LEU A 89 -1.04 4.99 2.84
N ILE A 90 -0.93 3.85 3.51
CA ILE A 90 -1.25 2.53 2.94
C ILE A 90 -2.28 1.88 3.86
N TYR A 91 -3.41 1.42 3.32
CA TYR A 91 -4.39 0.70 4.12
C TYR A 91 -5.36 -0.10 3.27
N PHE A 92 -5.96 -1.13 3.88
CA PHE A 92 -7.06 -1.87 3.28
C PHE A 92 -8.37 -1.09 3.42
N THR A 93 -9.19 -1.11 2.37
CA THR A 93 -10.48 -0.42 2.34
C THR A 93 -11.58 -1.27 1.72
N SER A 94 -12.77 -1.19 2.27
CA SER A 94 -13.99 -1.72 1.64
C SER A 94 -14.61 -0.72 0.65
N LYS A 95 -14.25 0.57 0.77
CA LYS A 95 -14.82 1.64 -0.05
C LYS A 95 -14.28 1.58 -1.47
N ASN A 96 -15.15 1.83 -2.44
CA ASN A 96 -14.76 2.03 -3.82
C ASN A 96 -14.75 3.54 -4.11
N LYS A 97 -13.60 4.07 -4.53
CA LYS A 97 -13.51 5.45 -5.00
C LYS A 97 -13.84 5.50 -6.49
N PRO A 98 -14.64 6.48 -6.94
CA PRO A 98 -14.84 6.69 -8.36
C PRO A 98 -13.50 7.02 -9.02
N SER A 99 -13.26 6.46 -10.18
CA SER A 99 -12.06 6.74 -10.97
C SER A 99 -12.42 7.61 -12.15
N PRO A 100 -11.48 8.42 -12.67
CA PRO A 100 -11.69 9.19 -13.90
C PRO A 100 -12.13 8.29 -15.05
N MET A 101 -12.94 8.81 -15.97
CA MET A 101 -13.37 8.06 -17.17
C MET A 101 -12.17 7.61 -18.01
N THR A 102 -11.16 8.47 -18.11
CA THR A 102 -9.88 8.14 -18.77
C THR A 102 -8.83 7.88 -17.70
N ALA A 103 -8.26 6.66 -17.71
CA ALA A 103 -7.21 6.31 -16.76
C ALA A 103 -5.94 7.13 -17.03
N PRO A 104 -5.29 7.69 -16.00
CA PRO A 104 -3.99 8.36 -16.15
C PRO A 104 -2.92 7.42 -16.71
N ASN A 105 -1.90 8.00 -17.35
CA ASN A 105 -0.81 7.23 -18.01
C ASN A 105 -0.11 6.27 -17.04
N PHE A 106 0.15 6.69 -15.82
CA PHE A 106 0.78 5.83 -14.81
C PHE A 106 -0.10 4.62 -14.46
N CYS A 107 -1.40 4.82 -14.30
CA CYS A 107 -2.34 3.72 -14.08
C CYS A 107 -2.36 2.75 -15.27
N MET A 108 -2.31 3.25 -16.50
CA MET A 108 -2.27 2.42 -17.70
C MET A 108 -0.97 1.62 -17.79
N LEU A 109 0.17 2.25 -17.46
CA LEU A 109 1.46 1.58 -17.37
C LEU A 109 1.41 0.43 -16.36
N LEU A 110 0.93 0.69 -15.13
CA LEU A 110 0.81 -0.34 -14.10
C LEU A 110 -0.12 -1.49 -14.53
N ARG A 111 -1.25 -1.18 -15.17
CA ARG A 111 -2.15 -2.21 -15.70
C ARG A 111 -1.48 -3.11 -16.73
N LYS A 112 -0.67 -2.53 -17.62
CA LYS A 112 0.09 -3.27 -18.63
C LYS A 112 1.12 -4.19 -18.00
N HIS A 113 1.89 -3.69 -17.03
CA HIS A 113 3.08 -4.36 -16.52
C HIS A 113 2.86 -5.23 -15.28
N ILE A 114 1.88 -4.89 -14.43
CA ILE A 114 1.60 -5.62 -13.19
C ILE A 114 0.12 -5.98 -13.01
N GLY A 115 -0.71 -5.79 -14.03
CA GLY A 115 -2.07 -6.32 -14.04
C GLY A 115 -2.03 -7.85 -13.99
N SER A 116 -2.62 -8.46 -12.96
CA SER A 116 -2.59 -9.90 -12.68
C SER A 116 -1.26 -10.45 -12.16
N ALA A 117 -0.27 -9.60 -11.84
CA ALA A 117 0.99 -10.02 -11.26
C ALA A 117 0.78 -10.71 -9.90
N ARG A 118 1.60 -11.73 -9.65
CA ARG A 118 1.66 -12.40 -8.36
C ARG A 118 2.56 -11.61 -7.42
N ILE A 119 2.13 -11.45 -6.18
CA ILE A 119 2.94 -10.86 -5.11
C ILE A 119 3.86 -11.97 -4.60
N SER A 120 5.17 -11.81 -4.80
CA SER A 120 6.19 -12.74 -4.33
C SER A 120 6.71 -12.38 -2.96
N ASP A 121 6.81 -11.07 -2.65
CA ASP A 121 7.22 -10.58 -1.35
C ASP A 121 6.69 -9.15 -1.11
N ILE A 122 6.63 -8.77 0.16
CA ILE A 122 6.32 -7.39 0.60
C ILE A 122 7.32 -7.05 1.69
N ARG A 123 8.17 -6.06 1.48
CA ARG A 123 9.23 -5.75 2.44
C ARG A 123 9.35 -4.28 2.77
N GLN A 124 9.97 -4.02 3.90
CA GLN A 124 10.44 -2.73 4.33
C GLN A 124 11.97 -2.78 4.41
N PRO A 125 12.70 -1.95 3.67
CA PRO A 125 14.15 -1.87 3.81
C PRO A 125 14.53 -1.32 5.20
N GLY A 126 15.13 -2.15 6.04
CA GLY A 126 15.47 -1.74 7.42
C GLY A 126 14.26 -1.23 8.20
N LEU A 127 14.35 -0.01 8.72
CA LEU A 127 13.25 0.74 9.36
C LEU A 127 12.89 2.01 8.57
N GLU A 128 13.14 2.01 7.28
CA GLU A 128 12.81 3.13 6.41
C GLU A 128 11.29 3.27 6.23
N ARG A 129 10.84 4.46 5.84
CA ARG A 129 9.42 4.72 5.54
C ARG A 129 9.11 4.37 4.09
N VAL A 130 9.49 3.16 3.71
CA VAL A 130 9.37 2.62 2.35
C VAL A 130 8.76 1.22 2.43
N VAL A 131 7.82 0.94 1.55
CA VAL A 131 7.25 -0.40 1.36
C VAL A 131 7.47 -0.82 -0.08
N GLU A 132 8.07 -1.98 -0.28
CA GLU A 132 8.35 -2.57 -1.59
C GLU A 132 7.47 -3.79 -1.79
N PHE A 133 6.76 -3.83 -2.91
CA PHE A 133 6.00 -5.00 -3.37
C PHE A 133 6.78 -5.65 -4.50
N GLU A 134 7.36 -6.81 -4.24
CA GLU A 134 7.97 -7.63 -5.27
C GLU A 134 6.88 -8.42 -6.00
N LEU A 135 6.89 -8.31 -7.31
CA LEU A 135 5.84 -8.82 -8.18
C LEU A 135 6.44 -9.73 -9.26
N GLU A 136 5.82 -10.88 -9.46
CA GLU A 136 6.12 -11.78 -10.56
C GLU A 136 5.05 -11.64 -11.64
N HIS A 137 5.49 -11.39 -12.86
CA HIS A 137 4.63 -11.28 -14.04
C HIS A 137 5.29 -11.99 -15.23
N LEU A 138 4.51 -12.37 -16.21
CA LEU A 138 5.05 -12.89 -17.47
C LEU A 138 5.25 -11.72 -18.44
N ASN A 139 6.40 -11.66 -19.09
CA ASN A 139 6.65 -10.68 -20.15
C ASN A 139 5.85 -11.03 -21.43
N GLU A 140 5.98 -10.23 -22.48
CA GLU A 140 5.30 -10.45 -23.75
C GLU A 140 5.70 -11.76 -24.44
N LEU A 141 6.86 -12.33 -24.10
CA LEU A 141 7.38 -13.61 -24.62
C LEU A 141 6.95 -14.81 -23.76
N GLY A 142 6.31 -14.56 -22.62
CA GLY A 142 5.88 -15.59 -21.68
C GLY A 142 6.93 -15.98 -20.63
N ASP A 143 8.06 -15.27 -20.58
CA ASP A 143 9.10 -15.53 -19.57
C ASP A 143 8.75 -14.85 -18.25
N PRO A 144 9.09 -15.47 -17.11
CA PRO A 144 8.88 -14.86 -15.80
C PRO A 144 9.82 -13.66 -15.63
N CYS A 145 9.27 -12.52 -15.26
CA CYS A 145 10.02 -11.31 -14.95
C CYS A 145 9.62 -10.79 -13.56
N LYS A 146 10.59 -10.16 -12.89
CA LYS A 146 10.37 -9.50 -11.60
C LYS A 146 10.15 -8.01 -11.81
N LYS A 147 9.25 -7.46 -11.04
CA LYS A 147 8.93 -6.04 -11.04
C LYS A 147 8.72 -5.59 -9.61
N VAL A 148 8.98 -4.33 -9.34
CA VAL A 148 8.85 -3.78 -8.00
C VAL A 148 7.96 -2.55 -8.04
N LEU A 149 6.95 -2.53 -7.17
CA LEU A 149 6.17 -1.34 -6.88
C LEU A 149 6.58 -0.84 -5.51
N ILE A 150 7.06 0.40 -5.44
CA ILE A 150 7.61 1.01 -4.23
C ILE A 150 6.67 2.12 -3.79
N MET A 151 6.38 2.15 -2.50
CA MET A 151 5.66 3.24 -1.86
C MET A 151 6.56 3.92 -0.83
N GLU A 152 6.85 5.20 -1.04
CA GLU A 152 7.59 6.05 -0.12
C GLU A 152 6.62 6.92 0.69
N LEU A 153 6.71 6.86 2.02
CA LEU A 153 5.80 7.53 2.98
C LEU A 153 6.53 8.67 3.70
N MET A 154 6.95 9.70 2.95
CA MET A 154 7.85 10.77 3.40
C MET A 154 7.19 12.16 3.40
N GLY A 155 5.90 12.24 3.73
CA GLY A 155 5.14 13.50 3.73
C GLY A 155 5.11 14.13 2.34
N LYS A 156 5.56 15.38 2.20
CA LYS A 156 5.60 16.09 0.92
C LYS A 156 6.51 15.44 -0.15
N HIS A 157 7.37 14.52 0.25
CA HIS A 157 8.25 13.75 -0.64
C HIS A 157 7.75 12.32 -0.85
N SER A 158 6.52 12.03 -0.45
CA SER A 158 5.92 10.72 -0.70
C SER A 158 5.75 10.47 -2.18
N ASN A 159 5.94 9.22 -2.57
CA ASN A 159 5.91 8.85 -3.99
C ASN A 159 5.48 7.40 -4.17
N ILE A 160 4.98 7.08 -5.36
CA ILE A 160 4.73 5.71 -5.81
C ILE A 160 5.58 5.48 -7.05
N ILE A 161 6.50 4.52 -6.96
CA ILE A 161 7.51 4.28 -7.98
C ILE A 161 7.30 2.86 -8.52
N PHE A 162 7.40 2.71 -9.83
CA PHE A 162 7.39 1.43 -10.49
C PHE A 162 8.76 1.17 -11.13
N CYS A 163 9.36 0.03 -10.79
CA CYS A 163 10.62 -0.42 -11.34
C CYS A 163 10.43 -1.72 -12.13
N ASP A 164 11.01 -1.77 -13.31
CA ASP A 164 11.06 -2.94 -14.18
C ASP A 164 12.53 -3.40 -14.25
N ASP A 165 12.82 -4.63 -13.86
CA ASP A 165 14.17 -5.23 -13.88
C ASP A 165 14.52 -5.74 -15.30
N ASN A 166 14.33 -4.94 -16.33
CA ASN A 166 14.78 -5.25 -17.68
C ASN A 166 16.07 -4.52 -18.05
#